data_2a2bad94617c661f2d9a814ff852e19b
#
_entry.id   2a2bad94617c661f2d9a814ff852e19b
#
_cell.length_a   1.000
_cell.length_b   1.000
_cell.length_c   1.000
_cell.angle_alpha   90.00
_cell.angle_beta   90.00
_cell.angle_gamma   90.00
#
_symmetry.space_group_name_H-M   'P 1'
#
loop_
_entity.id
_entity.type
_entity.pdbx_description
1 polymer ?
#
loop_
_entity_poly.entity_id
_entity_poly.type
_entity_poly.pdbx_seq_one_letter_code
_entity_poly.pdbx_strand_id
1 'polypeptide(L)'
;MQAVEIIEELDATGYRCPIPVIRMEAALRRLAPGAKLRVRADDPLAAVDIPHFCRESGHLAARQADEGPEKQPVCVFLVTRAPNPA
;
A
#
# COMPACT_ATOMS: atom_id res chain seq x y z
N MET A 1 -29.62 -1.57 3.48
CA MET A 1 -28.47 -1.35 4.37
C MET A 1 -27.21 -1.17 3.54
N GLN A 2 -26.50 -0.07 3.76
CA GLN A 2 -25.30 0.21 2.98
C GLN A 2 -24.11 -0.50 3.60
N ALA A 3 -23.32 -1.15 2.75
CA ALA A 3 -22.05 -1.69 3.18
C ALA A 3 -21.07 -0.53 3.38
N VAL A 4 -20.44 -0.47 4.54
CA VAL A 4 -19.40 0.52 4.82
C VAL A 4 -18.07 -0.10 4.41
N GLU A 5 -17.41 0.52 3.45
CA GLU A 5 -16.09 0.08 3.04
C GLU A 5 -15.06 0.62 4.03
N ILE A 6 -14.38 -0.29 4.72
CA ILE A 6 -13.34 0.08 5.67
C ILE A 6 -12.00 -0.02 4.97
N ILE A 7 -11.25 1.08 4.98
CA ILE A 7 -9.91 1.14 4.42
C ILE A 7 -8.94 1.26 5.58
N GLU A 8 -8.06 0.28 5.73
CA GLU A 8 -6.99 0.34 6.71
C GLU A 8 -5.91 1.31 6.23
N GLU A 9 -5.24 1.93 7.18
CA GLU A 9 -4.18 2.90 6.89
C GLU A 9 -2.84 2.33 7.36
N LEU A 10 -1.83 2.49 6.53
CA LEU A 10 -0.45 2.16 6.90
C LEU A 10 0.43 3.36 6.58
N ASP A 11 1.03 3.92 7.62
CA ASP A 11 1.99 4.99 7.46
C ASP A 11 3.39 4.39 7.49
N ALA A 12 4.01 4.31 6.32
CA ALA A 12 5.38 3.82 6.18
C ALA A 12 6.35 4.97 5.88
N THR A 13 5.96 6.21 6.16
CA THR A 13 6.88 7.34 6.02
C THR A 13 8.02 7.22 7.04
N GLY A 14 9.18 7.73 6.67
CA GLY A 14 10.36 7.65 7.50
C GLY A 14 11.16 6.37 7.33
N TYR A 15 10.63 5.38 6.63
CA TYR A 15 11.33 4.12 6.39
C TYR A 15 11.92 4.09 4.99
N ARG A 16 13.01 3.35 4.83
CA ARG A 16 13.70 3.15 3.55
C ARG A 16 13.42 1.76 3.01
N CYS A 17 13.48 1.65 1.68
CA CYS A 17 13.39 0.36 1.01
C CYS A 17 14.38 -0.63 1.63
N PRO A 18 13.96 -1.87 1.93
CA PRO A 18 12.68 -2.50 1.57
C PRO A 18 11.62 -2.46 2.68
N ILE A 19 11.82 -1.66 3.73
CA ILE A 19 10.94 -1.68 4.91
C ILE A 19 9.48 -1.33 4.60
N PRO A 20 9.18 -0.31 3.75
CA PRO A 20 7.79 -0.02 3.43
C PRO A 20 7.03 -1.23 2.86
N VAL A 21 7.68 -1.99 1.97
CA VAL A 21 7.05 -3.18 1.37
C VAL A 21 6.87 -4.27 2.41
N ILE A 22 7.85 -4.47 3.29
CA ILE A 22 7.77 -5.47 4.35
C ILE A 22 6.59 -5.16 5.28
N ARG A 23 6.43 -3.90 5.66
CA ARG A 23 5.33 -3.49 6.51
C ARG A 23 3.99 -3.63 5.81
N MET A 24 3.95 -3.29 4.52
CA MET A 24 2.74 -3.45 3.72
C MET A 24 2.34 -4.93 3.63
N GLU A 25 3.29 -5.81 3.37
CA GLU A 25 3.02 -7.25 3.30
C GLU A 25 2.46 -7.77 4.61
N ALA A 26 3.07 -7.38 5.73
CA ALA A 26 2.61 -7.81 7.04
C ALA A 26 1.19 -7.32 7.32
N ALA A 27 0.86 -6.09 6.92
CA ALA A 27 -0.49 -5.55 7.10
C ALA A 27 -1.50 -6.28 6.22
N LEU A 28 -1.13 -6.57 4.97
CA LEU A 28 -2.04 -7.27 4.05
C LEU A 28 -2.37 -8.68 4.53
N ARG A 29 -1.42 -9.35 5.17
CA ARG A 29 -1.66 -10.70 5.70
C ARG A 29 -2.75 -10.73 6.75
N ARG A 30 -2.96 -9.63 7.47
CA ARG A 30 -3.96 -9.55 8.53
C ARG A 30 -5.33 -9.15 8.00
N LEU A 31 -5.42 -8.77 6.74
CA LEU A 31 -6.66 -8.32 6.15
C LEU A 31 -7.37 -9.49 5.44
N ALA A 32 -8.69 -9.39 5.37
CA ALA A 32 -9.48 -10.35 4.62
C ALA A 32 -9.24 -10.15 3.12
N PRO A 33 -9.42 -11.21 2.31
CA PRO A 33 -9.34 -11.06 0.86
C PRO A 33 -10.30 -9.97 0.36
N GLY A 34 -9.83 -9.13 -0.55
CA GLY A 34 -10.62 -8.01 -1.07
C GLY A 34 -10.62 -6.76 -0.22
N ALA A 35 -10.05 -6.84 0.99
CA ALA A 35 -9.93 -5.65 1.84
C ALA A 35 -8.91 -4.67 1.26
N LYS A 36 -9.03 -3.41 1.64
CA LYS A 36 -8.19 -2.35 1.11
C LYS A 36 -7.29 -1.76 2.17
N LEU A 37 -6.08 -1.43 1.74
CA LEU A 37 -5.05 -0.82 2.57
C LEU A 37 -4.52 0.42 1.87
N ARG A 38 -4.58 1.57 2.53
CA ARG A 38 -3.95 2.78 2.00
C ARG A 38 -2.55 2.89 2.60
N VAL A 39 -1.55 2.90 1.73
CA VAL A 39 -0.14 2.90 2.12
C VAL A 39 0.47 4.24 1.77
N ARG A 40 1.15 4.85 2.74
CA ARG A 40 1.92 6.08 2.53
C ARG A 40 3.39 5.80 2.73
N ALA A 41 4.22 6.30 1.83
CA ALA A 41 5.68 6.14 1.92
C ALA A 41 6.36 7.36 1.30
N ASP A 42 7.49 7.74 1.85
CA ASP A 42 8.24 8.89 1.35
C ASP A 42 9.60 8.52 0.77
N ASP A 43 9.92 7.24 0.70
CA ASP A 43 11.12 6.79 -0.01
C ASP A 43 10.79 6.71 -1.50
N PRO A 44 11.57 7.36 -2.37
CA PRO A 44 11.33 7.29 -3.83
C PRO A 44 11.29 5.87 -4.38
N LEU A 45 12.05 4.94 -3.79
CA LEU A 45 12.05 3.55 -4.24
C LEU A 45 10.75 2.84 -3.92
N ALA A 46 10.02 3.28 -2.89
CA ALA A 46 8.73 2.69 -2.56
C ALA A 46 7.71 2.89 -3.69
N ALA A 47 7.79 3.99 -4.41
CA ALA A 47 6.91 4.25 -5.54
C ALA A 47 7.08 3.23 -6.67
N VAL A 48 8.24 2.59 -6.74
CA VAL A 48 8.53 1.53 -7.70
C VAL A 48 8.25 0.15 -7.09
N ASP A 49 8.69 -0.05 -5.85
CA ASP A 49 8.65 -1.35 -5.20
C ASP A 49 7.23 -1.79 -4.84
N ILE A 50 6.38 -0.85 -4.42
CA ILE A 50 5.01 -1.20 -4.02
C ILE A 50 4.21 -1.77 -5.19
N PRO A 51 4.15 -1.09 -6.35
CA PRO A 51 3.46 -1.69 -7.50
C PRO A 51 4.08 -3.01 -7.96
N HIS A 52 5.41 -3.10 -7.91
CA HIS A 52 6.10 -4.32 -8.31
C HIS A 52 5.70 -5.50 -7.42
N PHE A 53 5.78 -5.31 -6.10
CA PHE A 53 5.38 -6.34 -5.15
C PHE A 53 3.92 -6.76 -5.35
N CYS A 54 3.03 -5.79 -5.56
CA CYS A 54 1.62 -6.09 -5.74
C CYS A 54 1.38 -6.92 -6.99
N ARG A 55 2.07 -6.60 -8.10
CA ARG A 55 1.96 -7.41 -9.33
C ARG A 55 2.43 -8.83 -9.10
N GLU A 56 3.56 -8.99 -8.42
CA GLU A 56 4.13 -10.32 -8.15
C GLU A 56 3.23 -11.16 -7.24
N SER A 57 2.52 -10.51 -6.34
CA SER A 57 1.70 -11.19 -5.33
C SER A 57 0.22 -11.26 -5.70
N GLY A 58 -0.17 -10.67 -6.82
CA GLY A 58 -1.56 -10.69 -7.26
C GLY A 58 -2.46 -9.65 -6.62
N HIS A 59 -1.89 -8.73 -5.82
CA HIS A 59 -2.65 -7.63 -5.26
C HIS A 59 -2.84 -6.52 -6.30
N LEU A 60 -3.87 -5.71 -6.12
CA LEU A 60 -4.10 -4.54 -6.96
C LEU A 60 -3.59 -3.30 -6.25
N ALA A 61 -2.79 -2.50 -6.94
CA ALA A 61 -2.30 -1.25 -6.39
C ALA A 61 -2.72 -0.11 -7.30
N ALA A 62 -3.45 0.85 -6.74
CA ALA A 62 -3.86 2.05 -7.45
C ALA A 62 -3.14 3.25 -6.84
N ARG A 63 -2.32 3.93 -7.64
CA ARG A 63 -1.63 5.12 -7.16
C ARG A 63 -2.61 6.26 -7.04
N GLN A 64 -2.56 6.96 -5.91
CA GLN A 64 -3.35 8.13 -5.65
C GLN A 64 -2.47 9.37 -5.70
N ALA A 65 -3.08 10.55 -5.54
CA ALA A 65 -2.32 11.80 -5.57
C ALA A 65 -1.29 11.83 -4.44
N ASP A 66 -0.11 12.32 -4.74
CA ASP A 66 0.93 12.47 -3.73
C ASP A 66 0.48 13.45 -2.66
N GLU A 67 0.98 13.25 -1.44
CA GLU A 67 0.73 14.12 -0.31
C GLU A 67 2.05 14.75 0.13
N GLY A 68 1.97 15.69 1.07
CA GLY A 68 3.14 16.31 1.64
C GLY A 68 3.79 17.36 0.78
N PRO A 69 4.96 17.85 1.20
CA PRO A 69 5.65 18.95 0.50
C PRO A 69 6.20 18.50 -0.84
N GLU A 70 6.24 19.43 -1.80
CA GLU A 70 6.74 19.16 -3.15
C GLU A 70 8.15 18.59 -3.16
N LYS A 71 8.99 19.05 -2.25
CA LYS A 71 10.39 18.64 -2.21
C LYS A 71 10.58 17.25 -1.61
N GLN A 72 9.59 16.77 -0.89
CA GLN A 72 9.65 15.47 -0.23
C GLN A 72 8.26 14.86 -0.26
N PRO A 73 7.80 14.47 -1.46
CA PRO A 73 6.44 13.98 -1.60
C PRO A 73 6.27 12.64 -0.92
N VAL A 74 5.06 12.43 -0.43
CA VAL A 74 4.62 11.14 0.10
C VAL A 74 3.79 10.48 -0.98
N CYS A 75 4.23 9.33 -1.46
CA CYS A 75 3.44 8.56 -2.41
C CYS A 75 2.35 7.80 -1.65
N VAL A 76 1.19 7.68 -2.27
CA VAL A 76 0.02 7.06 -1.68
C VAL A 76 -0.52 6.00 -2.63
N PHE A 77 -0.68 4.79 -2.12
CA PHE A 77 -1.26 3.69 -2.90
C PHE A 77 -2.46 3.12 -2.17
N LEU A 78 -3.52 2.88 -2.92
CA LEU A 78 -4.64 2.10 -2.41
C LEU A 78 -4.45 0.67 -2.91
N VAL A 79 -4.21 -0.25 -1.99
CA VAL A 79 -3.90 -1.64 -2.31
C VAL A 79 -5.08 -2.51 -1.93
N THR A 80 -5.57 -3.31 -2.88
CA THR A 80 -6.62 -4.28 -2.64
C THR A 80 -5.97 -5.66 -2.51
N ARG A 81 -6.21 -6.32 -1.38
CA ARG A 81 -5.62 -7.63 -1.11
C ARG A 81 -6.16 -8.66 -2.09
N ALA A 82 -5.26 -9.49 -2.61
CA ALA A 82 -5.62 -10.59 -3.50
C ALA A 82 -6.64 -11.52 -2.82
N PRO A 83 -7.59 -12.07 -3.58
CA PRO A 83 -8.63 -12.89 -2.99
C PRO A 83 -8.09 -14.15 -2.33
N ASN A 84 -7.05 -14.75 -2.86
CA ASN A 84 -6.46 -15.93 -2.22
C ASN A 84 -5.16 -16.26 -2.94
N PRO A 85 -4.01 -15.87 -2.36
CA PRO A 85 -2.74 -16.24 -2.98
C PRO A 85 -2.60 -17.75 -2.94
N ALA A 86 -2.46 -18.30 -4.09
CA ALA A 86 -2.26 -19.73 -4.23
C ALA A 86 -0.92 -20.14 -3.63
#